data_d674007aeca96d56184592da7d3b7db2
#
_entry.id   d674007aeca96d56184592da7d3b7db2
#
_cell.length_a   1.000
_cell.length_b   1.000
_cell.length_c   1.000
_cell.angle_alpha   90.00
_cell.angle_beta   90.00
_cell.angle_gamma   90.00
#
_symmetry.space_group_name_H-M   'P 1'
#
loop_
_entity.id
_entity.type
_entity.pdbx_description
1 polymer ?
#
loop_
_entity_poly.entity_id
_entity_poly.type
_entity_poly.pdbx_seq_one_letter_code
_entity_poly.pdbx_strand_id
1 'polypeptide(L)' 'MRIIVISDTHGRYNALSSVILSNMSADAFIHLGDGEEEFLQLIDNFPSLAPKFYYV' A
#
# COMPACT_ATOMS: atom_id res chain seq x y z
N MET A 1 -8.02 -14.82 -6.26
CA MET A 1 -7.91 -13.48 -5.62
C MET A 1 -6.56 -13.35 -4.93
N ARG A 2 -5.87 -12.24 -5.17
CA ARG A 2 -4.59 -11.96 -4.51
C ARG A 2 -4.74 -10.74 -3.61
N ILE A 3 -4.37 -10.90 -2.35
CA ILE A 3 -4.40 -9.84 -1.36
C ILE A 3 -2.99 -9.66 -0.82
N ILE A 4 -2.49 -8.44 -0.87
CA ILE A 4 -1.16 -8.11 -0.35
C ILE A 4 -1.33 -7.47 1.03
N VAL A 5 -0.72 -8.06 2.03
CA VAL A 5 -0.79 -7.57 3.41
C VAL A 5 0.55 -6.94 3.77
N ILE A 6 0.50 -5.71 4.28
CA ILE A 6 1.69 -4.91 4.57
C ILE A 6 1.60 -4.39 6.00
N SER A 7 2.73 -4.30 6.68
CA SER A 7 2.79 -3.71 8.01
C SER A 7 4.18 -3.11 8.25
N ASP A 8 4.27 -2.23 9.28
CA ASP A 8 5.55 -1.67 9.73
C ASP A 8 6.35 -0.97 8.65
N THR A 9 5.72 -0.05 7.92
CA THR A 9 6.42 0.66 6.86
C THR A 9 7.07 1.97 7.31
N HIS A 10 7.17 2.24 8.59
CA HIS A 10 7.73 3.47 9.17
C HIS A 10 8.79 4.15 8.29
N GLY A 11 8.44 5.26 7.65
CA GLY A 11 9.37 6.03 6.85
C GLY A 11 9.96 5.30 5.66
N ARG A 12 9.46 4.13 5.30
CA ARG A 12 10.00 3.31 4.21
C ARG A 12 9.11 3.37 2.98
N TYR A 13 8.81 4.58 2.55
CA TYR A 13 7.93 4.76 1.41
C TYR A 13 8.44 4.02 0.16
N ASN A 14 9.76 4.05 -0.07
CA ASN A 14 10.33 3.40 -1.25
C ASN A 14 10.11 1.88 -1.23
N ALA A 15 10.25 1.27 -0.06
CA ALA A 15 10.00 -0.16 0.08
C ALA A 15 8.51 -0.48 -0.16
N LEU A 16 7.63 0.35 0.40
CA LEU A 16 6.20 0.18 0.23
C LEU A 16 5.80 0.32 -1.24
N SER A 17 6.28 1.36 -1.91
CA SER A 17 5.93 1.58 -3.32
C SER A 17 6.48 0.46 -4.20
N SER A 18 7.66 -0.08 -3.88
CA SER A 18 8.21 -1.22 -4.62
C SER A 18 7.30 -2.44 -4.55
N VAL A 19 6.77 -2.73 -3.36
CA VAL A 19 5.85 -3.86 -3.18
C VAL A 19 4.59 -3.64 -4.01
N ILE A 20 4.06 -2.43 -3.99
CA ILE A 20 2.85 -2.10 -4.75
C ILE A 20 3.11 -2.25 -6.26
N LEU A 21 4.22 -1.68 -6.74
CA LEU A 21 4.55 -1.73 -8.16
C LEU A 21 4.80 -3.16 -8.64
N SER A 22 5.33 -4.02 -7.77
CA SER A 22 5.58 -5.42 -8.10
C SER A 22 4.30 -6.25 -8.08
N ASN A 23 3.20 -5.71 -7.56
CA ASN A 23 1.96 -6.46 -7.37
C ASN A 23 0.75 -5.70 -7.90
N MET A 24 0.91 -4.97 -8.98
CA MET A 24 -0.16 -4.13 -9.54
C MET A 24 -1.43 -4.91 -9.89
N SER A 25 -1.29 -6.20 -10.14
CA SER A 25 -2.43 -7.05 -10.50
C SER A 25 -3.17 -7.61 -9.28
N ALA A 26 -2.72 -7.30 -8.07
CA ALA A 26 -3.40 -7.76 -6.86
C ALA A 26 -4.80 -7.15 -6.77
N ASP A 27 -5.70 -7.86 -6.10
CA ASP A 27 -7.08 -7.42 -5.95
C ASP A 27 -7.25 -6.44 -4.80
N ALA A 28 -6.39 -6.53 -3.78
CA ALA A 28 -6.46 -5.63 -2.62
C ALA A 28 -5.10 -5.52 -1.96
N PHE A 29 -4.88 -4.38 -1.30
CA PHE A 29 -3.69 -4.10 -0.49
C PHE A 29 -4.16 -3.68 0.89
N ILE A 30 -3.74 -4.40 1.93
CA ILE A 30 -4.16 -4.13 3.29
C ILE A 30 -2.95 -3.72 4.11
N HIS A 31 -3.03 -2.55 4.75
CA HIS A 31 -1.98 -2.07 5.65
C HIS A 31 -2.44 -2.23 7.08
N LEU A 32 -1.65 -2.92 7.89
CA LEU A 32 -2.03 -3.27 9.26
C LEU A 32 -1.57 -2.26 10.31
N GLY A 33 -1.33 -1.02 9.90
CA GLY A 33 -0.94 0.02 10.83
C GLY A 33 0.54 0.36 10.77
N ASP A 34 0.98 1.34 11.56
CA ASP A 34 2.37 1.77 11.66
C ASP A 34 2.97 2.22 10.34
N GLY A 35 2.28 3.11 9.65
CA GLY A 35 2.77 3.62 8.38
C GLY A 35 1.72 4.45 7.67
N GLU A 36 0.91 5.17 8.44
CA GLU A 36 -0.21 5.93 7.88
C GLU A 36 0.27 6.99 6.89
N GLU A 37 1.33 7.71 7.21
CA GLU A 37 1.81 8.78 6.35
C GLU A 37 2.26 8.24 4.99
N GLU A 38 3.03 7.15 4.99
CA GLU A 38 3.50 6.52 3.77
C GLU A 38 2.33 5.97 2.97
N PHE A 39 1.34 5.42 3.65
CA PHE A 39 0.17 4.87 2.99
C PHE A 39 -0.64 5.97 2.31
N LEU A 40 -0.85 7.10 2.99
CA LEU A 40 -1.55 8.24 2.40
C LEU A 40 -0.78 8.82 1.21
N GLN A 41 0.54 8.90 1.31
CA GLN A 41 1.37 9.35 0.21
C GLN A 41 1.26 8.40 -0.98
N LEU A 42 1.17 7.12 -0.72
CA LEU A 42 1.00 6.12 -1.76
C LEU A 42 -0.32 6.31 -2.51
N ILE A 43 -1.40 6.56 -1.77
CA ILE A 43 -2.71 6.81 -2.38
C ILE A 43 -2.67 8.06 -3.27
N ASP A 44 -1.99 9.10 -2.82
CA ASP A 44 -1.84 10.32 -3.61
C ASP A 44 -1.07 10.06 -4.91
N ASN A 45 -0.05 9.21 -4.86
CA ASN A 45 0.78 8.92 -6.02
C ASN A 45 0.16 7.89 -6.96
N PHE A 46 -0.74 7.07 -6.46
CA PHE A 46 -1.39 6.02 -7.24
C PHE A 46 -2.90 6.07 -7.06
N PRO A 47 -3.54 7.17 -7.47
CA PRO A 47 -4.98 7.34 -7.22
C PRO A 47 -5.84 6.26 -7.91
N SER A 48 -5.38 5.69 -8.99
CA SER A 48 -6.14 4.64 -9.68
C SER A 48 -6.22 3.36 -8.87
N LEU A 49 -5.31 3.17 -7.91
CA LEU A 49 -5.31 2.00 -7.04
C LEU A 49 -6.01 2.24 -5.71
N ALA A 50 -6.39 3.49 -5.43
CA ALA A 50 -7.00 3.86 -4.15
C ALA A 50 -8.18 2.95 -3.75
N PRO A 51 -9.08 2.56 -4.67
CA PRO A 51 -10.19 1.68 -4.29
C PRO A 51 -9.77 0.31 -3.79
N LYS A 52 -8.52 -0.09 -4.05
CA LYS A 52 -8.00 -1.38 -3.62
C LYS A 52 -7.24 -1.31 -2.29
N PHE A 53 -7.03 -0.11 -1.75
CA PHE A 53 -6.26 0.09 -0.53
C PHE A 53 -7.16 0.09 0.70
N TYR A 54 -6.74 -0.66 1.73
CA TYR A 54 -7.43 -0.73 3.01
C TYR A 54 -6.42 -0.52 4.13
N TYR A 55 -6.78 0.29 5.11
CA TYR A 55 -5.93 0.60 6.25
C TYR A 55 -6.66 0.23 7.54
N VAL A 56 -5.99 -0.52 8.38
CA VAL A 56 -6.59 -0.97 9.66
C VAL A 56 -6.08 -0.14 10.82
#